data_9a3fe5435f12c83b49a26a923110e04d
#
_entry.id   9a3fe5435f12c83b49a26a923110e04d
#
_cell.length_a   1.000
_cell.length_b   1.000
_cell.length_c   1.000
_cell.angle_alpha   90.00
_cell.angle_beta   90.00
_cell.angle_gamma   90.00
#
_symmetry.space_group_name_H-M   'P 1'
#
loop_
_entity.id
_entity.type
_entity.pdbx_description
1 polymer ?
#
loop_
_entity_poly.entity_id
_entity_poly.type
_entity_poly.pdbx_seq_one_letter_code
_entity_poly.pdbx_strand_id
1 'polypeptide(L)'
;MFVDSVKVQAKAGKGGNGCIAFSHEPFKPKGGPCGGDGGKGGDVILQADHDINNLIAQYYSPHLFAKDGRPGEGKGKTGRGGKKLIIKVPCGTLVWKLPIPKPPPEDTDMAVFRKSGNAEALEISFEAQPEDEAEPESLEPEVIADLTEDGQQFVLCTGGRGGKGNMHFTSSVRQAPRFAQEGEDGEEGTYRFELRMLAEIGLVGYPNAGKSTLLSAISSARPKIAAYPFTTLHPNIGIVEFANYSRLTVCDIPGIIEGAHDNVGLGHAFLRHILRCQVLVLMIDMAGTDNREPWDDYRQLLTELELYDPELLRRPRLVAANKMDEEPAPEKSKKFHKEVGPVDVVEISAAFDVGLEDLKNKMQQIVAAQPTE
;
A
#
# COMPACT_ATOMS: atom_id res chain seq x y z
N MET A 1 -5.68 12.67 9.39
CA MET A 1 -6.36 11.61 8.64
C MET A 1 -5.30 10.58 8.31
N PHE A 2 -5.53 9.31 8.58
CA PHE A 2 -4.66 8.19 8.21
C PHE A 2 -5.36 7.45 7.07
N VAL A 3 -4.62 7.09 6.03
CA VAL A 3 -5.15 6.39 4.85
C VAL A 3 -4.30 5.15 4.63
N ASP A 4 -4.91 4.00 4.77
CA ASP A 4 -4.29 2.67 4.63
C ASP A 4 -4.65 1.98 3.31
N SER A 5 -5.71 2.41 2.66
CA SER A 5 -6.11 1.88 1.37
C SER A 5 -6.57 3.00 0.45
N VAL A 6 -6.07 2.99 -0.77
CA VAL A 6 -6.42 4.00 -1.78
C VAL A 6 -6.51 3.37 -3.16
N LYS A 7 -7.53 3.79 -3.92
CA LYS A 7 -7.67 3.43 -5.33
C LYS A 7 -7.03 4.53 -6.18
N VAL A 8 -6.11 4.15 -7.06
CA VAL A 8 -5.39 5.08 -7.94
C VAL A 8 -5.53 4.65 -9.39
N GLN A 9 -5.48 5.62 -10.29
CA GLN A 9 -5.40 5.40 -11.71
C GLN A 9 -4.00 5.80 -12.18
N ALA A 10 -3.25 4.84 -12.71
CA ALA A 10 -1.92 5.08 -13.24
C ALA A 10 -1.93 5.00 -14.77
N LYS A 11 -1.22 5.94 -15.40
CA LYS A 11 -1.02 5.97 -16.83
C LYS A 11 0.41 6.37 -17.16
N ALA A 12 1.11 5.48 -17.83
CA ALA A 12 2.45 5.77 -18.34
C ALA A 12 2.37 6.69 -19.58
N GLY A 13 3.45 7.38 -19.85
CA GLY A 13 3.52 8.29 -20.98
C GLY A 13 3.47 7.56 -22.32
N LYS A 14 2.82 8.16 -23.31
CA LYS A 14 2.86 7.73 -24.70
C LYS A 14 4.26 7.94 -25.30
N GLY A 15 4.71 7.06 -26.18
CA GLY A 15 5.90 7.28 -26.99
C GLY A 15 5.71 8.44 -27.97
N GLY A 16 6.77 9.20 -28.19
CA GLY A 16 6.76 10.26 -29.20
C GLY A 16 6.67 9.68 -30.62
N ASN A 17 6.03 10.37 -31.53
CA ASN A 17 5.95 9.96 -32.94
C ASN A 17 7.31 10.08 -33.65
N GLY A 18 7.60 9.19 -34.54
CA GLY A 18 8.71 9.33 -35.48
C GLY A 18 8.53 10.52 -36.39
N CYS A 19 9.63 11.11 -36.88
CA CYS A 19 9.62 12.29 -37.74
C CYS A 19 9.73 11.89 -39.20
N ILE A 20 9.03 12.65 -40.05
CA ILE A 20 9.19 12.62 -41.50
C ILE A 20 9.99 13.85 -41.88
N ALA A 21 11.27 13.68 -42.19
CA ALA A 21 12.13 14.78 -42.64
C ALA A 21 13.05 14.31 -43.76
N PHE A 22 13.46 15.27 -44.58
CA PHE A 22 14.41 15.06 -45.69
C PHE A 22 15.59 16.04 -45.54
N SER A 23 16.77 15.57 -45.88
CA SER A 23 17.98 16.40 -45.81
C SER A 23 17.92 17.48 -46.88
N HIS A 24 18.22 18.71 -46.50
CA HIS A 24 18.39 19.84 -47.43
C HIS A 24 19.81 20.36 -47.24
N GLU A 25 20.65 20.05 -48.24
CA GLU A 25 22.02 20.55 -48.28
C GLU A 25 22.18 21.45 -49.51
N PRO A 26 23.05 22.46 -49.44
CA PRO A 26 23.40 23.25 -50.63
C PRO A 26 23.87 22.32 -51.75
N PHE A 27 23.38 22.56 -52.96
CA PHE A 27 23.68 21.77 -54.16
C PHE A 27 23.16 20.33 -54.21
N LYS A 28 22.36 19.87 -53.20
CA LYS A 28 21.66 18.56 -53.22
C LYS A 28 20.14 18.75 -53.07
N PRO A 29 19.42 19.05 -54.18
CA PRO A 29 17.98 19.35 -54.07
C PRO A 29 17.12 18.15 -53.71
N LYS A 30 17.63 16.92 -53.85
CA LYS A 30 16.98 15.65 -53.48
C LYS A 30 17.76 14.98 -52.37
N GLY A 31 17.65 15.51 -51.15
CA GLY A 31 18.24 14.87 -49.95
C GLY A 31 17.49 13.63 -49.54
N GLY A 32 18.21 12.65 -48.94
CA GLY A 32 17.64 11.44 -48.39
C GLY A 32 16.77 11.66 -47.12
N PRO A 33 15.99 10.67 -46.71
CA PRO A 33 15.22 10.73 -45.49
C PRO A 33 16.14 10.88 -44.25
N CYS A 34 15.81 11.80 -43.37
CA CYS A 34 16.59 12.13 -42.18
C CYS A 34 15.72 12.37 -40.93
N GLY A 35 14.49 11.86 -40.91
CA GLY A 35 13.63 11.96 -39.75
C GLY A 35 14.10 11.04 -38.64
N GLY A 36 14.26 11.58 -37.43
CA GLY A 36 14.67 10.84 -36.24
C GLY A 36 13.49 10.15 -35.56
N ASP A 37 13.81 9.31 -34.58
CA ASP A 37 12.84 8.53 -33.84
C ASP A 37 12.17 9.37 -32.75
N GLY A 38 10.96 8.98 -32.32
CA GLY A 38 10.32 9.52 -31.15
C GLY A 38 11.00 9.04 -29.86
N GLY A 39 10.87 9.83 -28.79
CA GLY A 39 11.35 9.45 -27.47
C GLY A 39 10.42 8.44 -26.78
N LYS A 40 10.96 7.58 -25.91
CA LYS A 40 10.15 6.68 -25.05
C LYS A 40 9.26 7.52 -24.11
N GLY A 41 8.03 7.08 -23.81
CA GLY A 41 7.19 7.63 -22.76
C GLY A 41 7.79 7.41 -21.36
N GLY A 42 7.39 8.22 -20.39
CA GLY A 42 7.82 8.07 -19.00
C GLY A 42 7.16 6.87 -18.33
N ASP A 43 7.92 6.14 -17.54
CA ASP A 43 7.41 5.05 -16.71
C ASP A 43 6.81 5.63 -15.41
N VAL A 44 5.80 4.94 -14.82
CA VAL A 44 5.29 5.17 -13.45
C VAL A 44 5.95 4.16 -12.53
N ILE A 45 6.68 4.64 -11.53
CA ILE A 45 7.47 3.80 -10.62
C ILE A 45 7.01 4.09 -9.19
N LEU A 46 6.72 3.04 -8.45
CA LEU A 46 6.54 3.10 -6.99
C LEU A 46 7.89 2.92 -6.33
N GLN A 47 8.15 3.66 -5.28
CA GLN A 47 9.33 3.51 -4.45
C GLN A 47 8.91 3.48 -2.99
N ALA A 48 9.28 2.41 -2.28
CA ALA A 48 9.10 2.33 -0.84
C ALA A 48 9.98 3.35 -0.14
N ASP A 49 9.44 3.99 0.91
CA ASP A 49 10.13 5.00 1.70
C ASP A 49 9.71 4.81 3.17
N HIS A 50 10.70 4.53 4.02
CA HIS A 50 10.50 4.30 5.44
C HIS A 50 9.98 5.56 6.18
N ASP A 51 10.28 6.76 5.67
CA ASP A 51 9.84 8.02 6.29
C ASP A 51 8.35 8.31 6.09
N ILE A 52 7.69 7.53 5.25
CA ILE A 52 6.26 7.69 4.93
C ILE A 52 5.46 6.61 5.65
N ASN A 53 4.47 7.03 6.46
CA ASN A 53 3.68 6.11 7.29
C ASN A 53 2.21 5.98 6.83
N ASN A 54 1.81 6.63 5.74
CA ASN A 54 0.44 6.60 5.25
C ASN A 54 0.36 6.89 3.75
N LEU A 55 -0.80 6.55 3.15
CA LEU A 55 -1.09 6.77 1.73
C LEU A 55 -1.87 8.07 1.47
N ILE A 56 -1.78 9.06 2.36
CA ILE A 56 -2.55 10.30 2.27
C ILE A 56 -2.22 11.11 1.02
N ALA A 57 -0.97 11.08 0.56
CA ALA A 57 -0.55 11.78 -0.65
C ALA A 57 -1.26 11.22 -1.89
N GLN A 58 -1.39 9.90 -1.98
CA GLN A 58 -2.07 9.21 -3.07
C GLN A 58 -3.59 9.38 -2.99
N TYR A 59 -4.14 9.52 -1.79
CA TYR A 59 -5.55 9.82 -1.59
C TYR A 59 -5.95 11.18 -2.19
N TYR A 60 -5.14 12.22 -1.96
CA TYR A 60 -5.38 13.53 -2.56
C TYR A 60 -4.97 13.66 -4.02
N SER A 61 -4.08 12.77 -4.49
CA SER A 61 -3.61 12.75 -5.88
C SER A 61 -3.74 11.34 -6.47
N PRO A 62 -4.98 10.87 -6.75
CA PRO A 62 -5.20 9.49 -7.20
C PRO A 62 -4.83 9.27 -8.67
N HIS A 63 -4.52 10.32 -9.42
CA HIS A 63 -4.14 10.26 -10.83
C HIS A 63 -2.63 10.35 -10.99
N LEU A 64 -2.01 9.23 -11.37
CA LEU A 64 -0.58 9.03 -11.47
C LEU A 64 -0.17 9.00 -12.94
N PHE A 65 -0.03 10.17 -13.57
CA PHE A 65 0.23 10.28 -15.01
C PHE A 65 1.68 10.69 -15.28
N ALA A 66 2.44 9.81 -15.97
CA ALA A 66 3.78 10.12 -16.41
C ALA A 66 3.75 10.94 -17.72
N LYS A 67 4.86 11.60 -18.05
CA LYS A 67 4.96 12.46 -19.23
C LYS A 67 5.24 11.66 -20.49
N ASP A 68 4.65 12.13 -21.61
CA ASP A 68 4.87 11.57 -22.93
C ASP A 68 6.30 11.83 -23.43
N GLY A 69 6.76 10.95 -24.32
CA GLY A 69 7.97 11.15 -25.10
C GLY A 69 7.77 12.24 -26.14
N ARG A 70 8.81 13.01 -26.44
CA ARG A 70 8.77 14.02 -27.50
C ARG A 70 8.88 13.37 -28.88
N PRO A 71 8.23 13.93 -29.90
CA PRO A 71 8.40 13.45 -31.26
C PRO A 71 9.85 13.60 -31.72
N GLY A 72 10.24 12.78 -32.69
CA GLY A 72 11.52 12.92 -33.35
C GLY A 72 11.64 14.23 -34.13
N GLU A 73 12.86 14.62 -34.43
CA GLU A 73 13.16 15.84 -35.22
C GLU A 73 13.94 15.49 -36.49
N GLY A 74 14.07 16.45 -37.37
CA GLY A 74 14.92 16.31 -38.55
C GLY A 74 16.40 16.13 -38.23
N LYS A 75 17.21 15.80 -39.24
CA LYS A 75 18.66 15.53 -39.08
C LYS A 75 18.99 14.35 -38.19
N GLY A 76 18.12 13.34 -38.16
CA GLY A 76 18.30 12.12 -37.38
C GLY A 76 18.21 12.30 -35.86
N LYS A 77 17.67 13.40 -35.36
CA LYS A 77 17.59 13.67 -33.93
C LYS A 77 16.42 12.91 -33.30
N THR A 78 16.73 12.05 -32.37
CA THR A 78 15.73 11.32 -31.55
C THR A 78 15.06 12.28 -30.57
N GLY A 79 13.74 12.18 -30.44
CA GLY A 79 12.95 12.91 -29.44
C GLY A 79 13.39 12.58 -28.02
N ARG A 80 13.31 13.56 -27.13
CA ARG A 80 13.63 13.33 -25.71
C ARG A 80 12.59 12.42 -25.06
N GLY A 81 13.02 11.43 -24.28
CA GLY A 81 12.13 10.58 -23.49
C GLY A 81 11.34 11.36 -22.44
N GLY A 82 10.14 10.89 -22.13
CA GLY A 82 9.30 11.37 -21.03
C GLY A 82 10.00 11.16 -19.68
N LYS A 83 9.80 12.10 -18.75
CA LYS A 83 10.32 11.93 -17.40
C LYS A 83 9.56 10.81 -16.69
N LYS A 84 10.30 9.92 -16.03
CA LYS A 84 9.74 8.92 -15.10
C LYS A 84 9.02 9.63 -13.96
N LEU A 85 7.88 9.08 -13.54
CA LEU A 85 7.14 9.53 -12.37
C LEU A 85 7.44 8.56 -11.22
N ILE A 86 8.20 9.02 -10.24
CA ILE A 86 8.51 8.23 -9.04
C ILE A 86 7.54 8.67 -7.95
N ILE A 87 6.81 7.70 -7.41
CA ILE A 87 5.82 7.88 -6.36
C ILE A 87 6.30 7.15 -5.13
N LYS A 88 6.48 7.89 -4.05
CA LYS A 88 6.87 7.35 -2.77
C LYS A 88 5.66 6.79 -2.05
N VAL A 89 5.77 5.57 -1.56
CA VAL A 89 4.77 4.85 -0.77
C VAL A 89 5.40 4.29 0.50
N PRO A 90 4.64 4.07 1.58
CA PRO A 90 5.18 3.46 2.79
C PRO A 90 5.73 2.06 2.54
N CYS A 91 6.73 1.64 3.33
CA CYS A 91 7.13 0.24 3.40
C CYS A 91 5.95 -0.63 3.86
N GLY A 92 5.82 -1.85 3.31
CA GLY A 92 4.67 -2.74 3.54
C GLY A 92 3.43 -2.39 2.72
N THR A 93 3.59 -1.64 1.62
CA THR A 93 2.48 -1.35 0.70
C THR A 93 2.27 -2.49 -0.28
N LEU A 94 1.09 -3.10 -0.23
CA LEU A 94 0.63 -4.11 -1.18
C LEU A 94 -0.08 -3.42 -2.33
N VAL A 95 0.25 -3.83 -3.55
CA VAL A 95 -0.30 -3.27 -4.78
C VAL A 95 -1.18 -4.30 -5.47
N TRP A 96 -2.45 -3.97 -5.62
CA TRP A 96 -3.44 -4.77 -6.32
C TRP A 96 -3.74 -4.16 -7.68
N LYS A 97 -3.77 -4.98 -8.72
CA LYS A 97 -4.32 -4.59 -10.02
C LYS A 97 -5.82 -4.87 -10.02
N LEU A 98 -6.61 -3.84 -10.27
CA LEU A 98 -8.05 -3.98 -10.37
C LEU A 98 -8.44 -4.23 -11.82
N PRO A 99 -9.44 -5.08 -12.08
CA PRO A 99 -9.96 -5.27 -13.44
C PRO A 99 -10.51 -3.94 -13.96
N ILE A 100 -10.23 -3.64 -15.20
CA ILE A 100 -10.82 -2.48 -15.88
C ILE A 100 -12.29 -2.82 -16.15
N PRO A 101 -13.26 -2.04 -15.63
CA PRO A 101 -14.65 -2.27 -15.98
C PRO A 101 -14.77 -2.13 -17.50
N LYS A 102 -15.27 -3.17 -18.17
CA LYS A 102 -15.62 -3.05 -19.59
C LYS A 102 -16.59 -1.88 -19.72
N PRO A 103 -16.39 -0.95 -20.66
CA PRO A 103 -17.39 0.08 -20.95
C PRO A 103 -18.69 -0.65 -21.23
N PRO A 104 -19.83 -0.12 -20.74
CA PRO A 104 -21.12 -0.67 -21.11
C PRO A 104 -21.16 -0.80 -22.62
N PRO A 105 -21.75 -1.88 -23.17
CA PRO A 105 -21.91 -2.02 -24.61
C PRO A 105 -22.52 -0.70 -25.11
N GLU A 106 -21.86 -0.07 -26.07
CA GLU A 106 -22.43 1.11 -26.73
C GLU A 106 -23.74 0.62 -27.31
N ASP A 107 -24.84 1.11 -26.76
CA ASP A 107 -26.16 0.89 -27.33
C ASP A 107 -26.16 1.40 -28.77
N THR A 108 -25.84 0.50 -29.68
CA THR A 108 -25.89 0.73 -31.13
C THR A 108 -27.32 0.78 -31.64
N ASP A 109 -28.28 1.10 -30.78
CA ASP A 109 -29.62 1.42 -31.17
C ASP A 109 -29.81 2.94 -31.42
N MET A 110 -29.00 3.47 -32.30
CA MET A 110 -29.45 4.62 -33.08
C MET A 110 -30.47 4.14 -34.12
N ALA A 111 -31.73 4.02 -33.66
CA ALA A 111 -32.86 3.92 -34.58
C ALA A 111 -32.81 5.15 -35.51
N VAL A 112 -32.30 4.96 -36.73
CA VAL A 112 -32.40 5.95 -37.78
C VAL A 112 -33.85 6.07 -38.19
N PHE A 113 -34.57 7.02 -37.56
CA PHE A 113 -35.91 7.41 -38.01
C PHE A 113 -35.82 8.02 -39.42
N ARG A 114 -35.92 7.18 -40.44
CA ARG A 114 -36.30 7.64 -41.78
C ARG A 114 -37.79 7.82 -41.83
N LYS A 115 -38.21 9.09 -41.80
CA LYS A 115 -39.59 9.47 -42.07
C LYS A 115 -39.87 9.23 -43.58
N SER A 116 -40.47 8.09 -43.89
CA SER A 116 -41.13 7.88 -45.19
C SER A 116 -42.61 7.75 -44.93
N GLY A 117 -43.36 8.55 -45.60
CA GLY A 117 -44.81 8.55 -45.49
C GLY A 117 -45.45 7.28 -46.06
N ASN A 118 -46.59 6.98 -45.53
CA ASN A 118 -47.62 6.01 -45.87
C ASN A 118 -47.44 4.55 -45.41
N ALA A 119 -48.27 4.25 -44.41
CA ALA A 119 -49.11 3.07 -44.26
C ALA A 119 -48.45 1.73 -43.91
N GLU A 120 -49.09 1.15 -42.91
CA GLU A 120 -49.04 -0.23 -42.38
C GLU A 120 -47.95 -0.52 -41.35
N ALA A 121 -48.42 -0.58 -40.10
CA ALA A 121 -47.66 -1.05 -38.97
C ALA A 121 -47.33 -2.54 -39.17
N LEU A 122 -46.06 -2.85 -39.40
CA LEU A 122 -45.53 -4.18 -39.23
C LEU A 122 -45.11 -4.30 -37.76
N GLU A 123 -45.86 -5.05 -36.96
CA GLU A 123 -45.39 -5.52 -35.66
C GLU A 123 -44.24 -6.52 -35.91
N ILE A 124 -43.00 -6.04 -35.73
CA ILE A 124 -41.88 -6.94 -35.63
C ILE A 124 -41.70 -7.24 -34.15
N SER A 125 -42.20 -8.38 -33.70
CA SER A 125 -41.88 -8.95 -32.42
C SER A 125 -40.42 -9.45 -32.48
N PHE A 126 -39.50 -8.70 -31.88
CA PHE A 126 -38.19 -9.23 -31.55
C PHE A 126 -38.35 -10.15 -30.33
N GLU A 127 -38.46 -11.46 -30.59
CA GLU A 127 -38.14 -12.45 -29.58
C GLU A 127 -36.60 -12.32 -29.34
N ALA A 128 -36.24 -11.61 -28.30
CA ALA A 128 -34.92 -11.66 -27.77
C ALA A 128 -34.66 -13.11 -27.29
N GLN A 129 -33.89 -13.87 -28.04
CA GLN A 129 -33.32 -15.10 -27.52
C GLN A 129 -32.48 -14.66 -26.32
N PRO A 130 -32.59 -15.35 -25.16
CA PRO A 130 -31.64 -15.15 -24.09
C PRO A 130 -30.25 -15.60 -24.61
N GLU A 131 -29.47 -14.65 -25.07
CA GLU A 131 -28.04 -14.90 -25.19
C GLU A 131 -27.57 -15.30 -23.79
N ASP A 132 -26.99 -16.49 -23.69
CA ASP A 132 -26.33 -16.96 -22.48
C ASP A 132 -25.56 -15.77 -21.88
N GLU A 133 -26.06 -15.25 -20.77
CA GLU A 133 -25.34 -14.33 -19.91
C GLU A 133 -24.10 -15.11 -19.47
N ALA A 134 -23.03 -15.01 -20.26
CA ALA A 134 -21.72 -15.34 -19.79
C ALA A 134 -21.51 -14.45 -18.56
N GLU A 135 -21.67 -15.04 -17.37
CA GLU A 135 -21.36 -14.40 -16.11
C GLU A 135 -20.04 -13.66 -16.31
N PRO A 136 -19.96 -12.37 -15.97
CA PRO A 136 -18.69 -11.67 -16.09
C PRO A 136 -17.71 -12.45 -15.24
N GLU A 137 -16.69 -13.05 -15.88
CA GLU A 137 -15.54 -13.57 -15.16
C GLU A 137 -15.16 -12.49 -14.17
N SER A 138 -15.48 -12.71 -12.91
CA SER A 138 -15.07 -11.87 -11.80
C SER A 138 -13.57 -12.04 -11.69
N LEU A 139 -12.84 -11.29 -12.51
CA LEU A 139 -11.40 -11.20 -12.40
C LEU A 139 -11.13 -10.69 -10.99
N GLU A 140 -10.74 -11.59 -10.10
CA GLU A 140 -10.36 -11.25 -8.75
C GLU A 140 -9.19 -10.26 -8.80
N PRO A 141 -9.13 -9.30 -7.87
CA PRO A 141 -8.01 -8.38 -7.81
C PRO A 141 -6.70 -9.17 -7.65
N GLU A 142 -5.73 -8.94 -8.53
CA GLU A 142 -4.44 -9.60 -8.51
C GLU A 142 -3.41 -8.79 -7.74
N VAL A 143 -2.68 -9.43 -6.83
CA VAL A 143 -1.52 -8.84 -6.16
C VAL A 143 -0.35 -8.83 -7.13
N ILE A 144 0.13 -7.65 -7.50
CA ILE A 144 1.24 -7.50 -8.45
C ILE A 144 2.56 -7.12 -7.80
N ALA A 145 2.54 -6.54 -6.60
CA ALA A 145 3.75 -6.20 -5.86
C ALA A 145 3.49 -6.10 -4.35
N ASP A 146 4.52 -6.40 -3.58
CA ASP A 146 4.64 -6.12 -2.15
C ASP A 146 5.95 -5.34 -1.92
N LEU A 147 5.84 -4.13 -1.39
CA LEU A 147 6.96 -3.21 -1.21
C LEU A 147 7.33 -3.17 0.27
N THR A 148 8.22 -4.08 0.68
CA THR A 148 8.61 -4.27 2.09
C THR A 148 9.88 -3.53 2.46
N GLU A 149 10.85 -3.41 1.55
CA GLU A 149 12.18 -2.86 1.81
C GLU A 149 12.27 -1.36 1.48
N ASP A 150 12.99 -0.60 2.29
CA ASP A 150 13.25 0.81 2.01
C ASP A 150 14.04 0.99 0.70
N GLY A 151 13.59 1.94 -0.12
CA GLY A 151 14.18 2.19 -1.43
C GLY A 151 13.81 1.18 -2.53
N GLN A 152 13.08 0.11 -2.23
CA GLN A 152 12.59 -0.86 -3.21
C GLN A 152 11.76 -0.16 -4.27
N GLN A 153 12.02 -0.46 -5.55
CA GLN A 153 11.29 0.14 -6.68
C GLN A 153 10.52 -0.92 -7.46
N PHE A 154 9.30 -0.57 -7.83
CA PHE A 154 8.45 -1.37 -8.68
C PHE A 154 7.91 -0.53 -9.85
N VAL A 155 8.02 -1.03 -11.07
CA VAL A 155 7.47 -0.36 -12.26
C VAL A 155 5.99 -0.69 -12.37
N LEU A 156 5.13 0.26 -12.03
CA LEU A 156 3.67 0.10 -12.03
C LEU A 156 3.10 0.08 -13.45
N CYS A 157 3.57 1.01 -14.29
CA CYS A 157 3.19 1.11 -15.70
C CYS A 157 4.40 1.48 -16.56
N THR A 158 4.58 0.79 -17.67
CA THR A 158 5.69 0.99 -18.60
C THR A 158 5.30 1.99 -19.68
N GLY A 159 6.18 2.98 -19.92
CA GLY A 159 5.99 3.97 -20.97
C GLY A 159 6.06 3.37 -22.37
N GLY A 160 5.24 3.88 -23.29
CA GLY A 160 5.18 3.47 -24.68
C GLY A 160 6.50 3.72 -25.43
N ARG A 161 6.81 2.88 -26.39
CA ARG A 161 8.00 3.04 -27.22
C ARG A 161 7.82 4.19 -28.19
N GLY A 162 8.91 4.92 -28.47
CA GLY A 162 8.93 5.94 -29.50
C GLY A 162 8.82 5.32 -30.89
N GLY A 163 8.06 5.96 -31.76
CA GLY A 163 7.90 5.57 -33.16
C GLY A 163 9.18 5.80 -33.96
N LYS A 164 9.45 4.94 -34.92
CA LYS A 164 10.62 5.06 -35.82
C LYS A 164 10.42 6.15 -36.83
N GLY A 165 11.48 6.96 -37.07
CA GLY A 165 11.53 7.98 -38.11
C GLY A 165 11.60 7.40 -39.53
N ASN A 166 11.34 8.24 -40.55
CA ASN A 166 11.29 7.78 -41.94
C ASN A 166 12.61 7.22 -42.47
N MET A 167 13.75 7.52 -41.85
CA MET A 167 15.03 6.97 -42.27
C MET A 167 15.12 5.44 -42.08
N HIS A 168 14.38 4.85 -41.13
CA HIS A 168 14.35 3.41 -40.92
C HIS A 168 13.55 2.62 -41.95
N PHE A 169 12.74 3.30 -42.77
CA PHE A 169 11.87 2.67 -43.75
C PHE A 169 12.41 2.79 -45.20
N THR A 170 13.69 3.16 -45.30
CA THR A 170 14.37 3.24 -46.57
C THR A 170 14.68 1.82 -47.10
N SER A 171 14.34 1.58 -48.36
CA SER A 171 14.67 0.31 -49.04
C SER A 171 15.12 0.60 -50.48
N SER A 172 15.67 -0.40 -51.20
CA SER A 172 16.08 -0.28 -52.59
C SER A 172 14.95 0.19 -53.53
N VAL A 173 13.71 -0.19 -53.22
CA VAL A 173 12.51 0.18 -53.96
C VAL A 173 11.95 1.52 -53.46
N ARG A 174 12.04 1.81 -52.19
CA ARG A 174 11.49 3.02 -51.55
C ARG A 174 12.60 3.88 -50.94
N GLN A 175 13.26 4.67 -51.77
CA GLN A 175 14.40 5.49 -51.31
C GLN A 175 14.00 6.77 -50.55
N ALA A 176 12.76 7.25 -50.65
CA ALA A 176 12.26 8.44 -49.99
C ALA A 176 10.89 8.20 -49.32
N PRO A 177 10.85 7.42 -48.22
CA PRO A 177 9.60 7.12 -47.53
C PRO A 177 9.03 8.40 -46.90
N ARG A 178 7.73 8.66 -47.13
CA ARG A 178 6.98 9.80 -46.58
C ARG A 178 6.04 9.36 -45.42
N PHE A 179 6.46 8.39 -44.65
CA PHE A 179 5.75 7.94 -43.48
C PHE A 179 6.75 7.64 -42.35
N ALA A 180 6.30 7.75 -41.15
CA ALA A 180 7.01 7.38 -39.94
C ALA A 180 6.03 6.60 -39.01
N GLN A 181 6.55 5.89 -38.04
CA GLN A 181 5.77 5.15 -37.10
C GLN A 181 5.26 6.09 -36.00
N GLU A 182 4.03 5.93 -35.60
CA GLU A 182 3.50 6.59 -34.41
C GLU A 182 4.11 5.96 -33.17
N GLY A 183 4.21 6.75 -32.08
CA GLY A 183 4.60 6.24 -30.77
C GLY A 183 3.52 5.32 -30.19
N GLU A 184 3.95 4.28 -29.52
CA GLU A 184 3.07 3.35 -28.82
C GLU A 184 2.44 4.04 -27.61
N ASP A 185 1.20 3.68 -27.28
CA ASP A 185 0.58 4.13 -26.05
C ASP A 185 1.26 3.50 -24.83
N GLY A 186 1.35 4.25 -23.73
CA GLY A 186 1.85 3.72 -22.47
C GLY A 186 0.81 2.82 -21.81
N GLU A 187 1.29 1.95 -20.93
CA GLU A 187 0.40 1.13 -20.11
C GLU A 187 -0.47 2.00 -19.21
N GLU A 188 -1.73 1.60 -19.03
CA GLU A 188 -2.66 2.23 -18.10
C GLU A 188 -3.42 1.18 -17.29
N GLY A 189 -3.80 1.54 -16.09
CA GLY A 189 -4.54 0.64 -15.23
C GLY A 189 -5.08 1.32 -13.98
N THR A 190 -5.99 0.62 -13.33
CA THR A 190 -6.51 0.99 -12.01
C THR A 190 -5.93 0.05 -10.98
N TYR A 191 -5.42 0.63 -9.92
CA TYR A 191 -4.72 -0.10 -8.86
C TYR A 191 -5.31 0.27 -7.51
N ARG A 192 -5.18 -0.66 -6.55
CA ARG A 192 -5.43 -0.39 -5.14
C ARG A 192 -4.12 -0.56 -4.41
N PHE A 193 -3.72 0.46 -3.69
CA PHE A 193 -2.62 0.38 -2.73
C PHE A 193 -3.22 0.10 -1.36
N GLU A 194 -2.68 -0.89 -0.68
CA GLU A 194 -3.10 -1.29 0.66
C GLU A 194 -1.87 -1.39 1.55
N LEU A 195 -1.86 -0.63 2.63
CA LEU A 195 -0.77 -0.69 3.61
C LEU A 195 -0.99 -1.90 4.52
N ARG A 196 -0.12 -2.90 4.41
CA ARG A 196 -0.17 -4.11 5.24
C ARG A 196 0.43 -3.90 6.62
N MET A 197 1.51 -3.12 6.71
CA MET A 197 2.18 -2.86 7.97
C MET A 197 1.53 -1.66 8.66
N LEU A 198 0.94 -1.90 9.82
CA LEU A 198 0.30 -0.86 10.61
C LEU A 198 1.28 -0.23 11.59
N ALA A 199 2.08 -1.09 12.23
CA ALA A 199 3.09 -0.71 13.20
C ALA A 199 4.11 -1.85 13.32
N GLU A 200 5.34 -1.51 13.67
CA GLU A 200 6.38 -2.49 13.96
C GLU A 200 6.10 -3.19 15.29
N ILE A 201 5.49 -2.46 16.24
CA ILE A 201 5.18 -2.94 17.58
C ILE A 201 3.68 -2.80 17.87
N GLY A 202 3.07 -3.89 18.31
CA GLY A 202 1.70 -3.93 18.81
C GLY A 202 1.67 -4.01 20.34
N LEU A 203 0.99 -3.06 21.00
CA LEU A 203 0.71 -3.13 22.44
C LEU A 203 -0.55 -3.95 22.67
N VAL A 204 -0.42 -5.01 23.44
CA VAL A 204 -1.49 -5.96 23.75
C VAL A 204 -1.66 -6.06 25.26
N GLY A 205 -2.86 -6.07 25.75
CA GLY A 205 -3.12 -6.20 27.20
C GLY A 205 -4.55 -5.84 27.54
N TYR A 206 -4.94 -6.16 28.77
CA TYR A 206 -6.28 -5.91 29.28
C TYR A 206 -6.62 -4.40 29.31
N PRO A 207 -7.90 -4.04 29.39
CA PRO A 207 -8.32 -2.69 29.74
C PRO A 207 -7.63 -2.26 31.04
N ASN A 208 -7.36 -0.99 31.19
CA ASN A 208 -6.69 -0.38 32.35
C ASN A 208 -5.26 -0.89 32.66
N ALA A 209 -4.66 -1.78 31.83
CA ALA A 209 -3.25 -2.15 31.99
C ALA A 209 -2.28 -0.99 31.71
N GLY A 210 -2.79 0.15 31.16
CA GLY A 210 -2.02 1.36 30.92
C GLY A 210 -1.45 1.51 29.50
N LYS A 211 -1.96 0.77 28.51
CA LYS A 211 -1.48 0.80 27.11
C LYS A 211 -1.46 2.22 26.52
N SER A 212 -2.56 2.94 26.59
CA SER A 212 -2.66 4.30 26.02
C SER A 212 -1.82 5.30 26.79
N THR A 213 -1.64 5.09 28.11
CA THR A 213 -0.73 5.88 28.95
C THR A 213 0.71 5.67 28.51
N LEU A 214 1.13 4.41 28.36
CA LEU A 214 2.45 4.05 27.85
C LEU A 214 2.68 4.67 26.46
N LEU A 215 1.75 4.48 25.54
CA LEU A 215 1.87 5.02 24.18
C LEU A 215 2.04 6.55 24.21
N SER A 216 1.35 7.25 25.07
CA SER A 216 1.47 8.70 25.23
C SER A 216 2.81 9.12 25.82
N ALA A 217 3.37 8.32 26.74
CA ALA A 217 4.64 8.59 27.40
C ALA A 217 5.86 8.32 26.51
N ILE A 218 5.81 7.30 25.66
CA ILE A 218 6.95 6.95 24.77
C ILE A 218 6.91 7.65 23.41
N SER A 219 5.77 8.20 22.99
CA SER A 219 5.61 8.81 21.68
C SER A 219 6.17 10.23 21.64
N SER A 220 6.98 10.53 20.62
CA SER A 220 7.57 11.88 20.39
C SER A 220 6.52 12.93 19.99
N ALA A 221 5.36 12.48 19.51
CA ALA A 221 4.22 13.31 19.16
C ALA A 221 2.96 12.75 19.81
N ARG A 222 1.92 13.59 19.99
CA ARG A 222 0.63 13.07 20.50
C ARG A 222 0.14 11.92 19.63
N PRO A 223 -0.18 10.74 20.21
CA PRO A 223 -0.71 9.61 19.47
C PRO A 223 -1.91 10.06 18.64
N LYS A 224 -1.95 9.60 17.40
CA LYS A 224 -3.06 9.91 16.48
C LYS A 224 -4.04 8.74 16.47
N ILE A 225 -5.30 9.07 16.62
CA ILE A 225 -6.39 8.12 16.44
C ILE A 225 -6.51 7.85 14.93
N ALA A 226 -6.27 6.63 14.51
CA ALA A 226 -6.44 6.23 13.12
C ALA A 226 -7.89 5.75 12.92
N ALA A 227 -8.66 6.49 12.12
CA ALA A 227 -10.03 6.11 11.79
C ALA A 227 -10.01 5.13 10.60
N TYR A 228 -10.13 3.84 10.88
CA TYR A 228 -10.30 2.82 9.84
C TYR A 228 -11.77 2.64 9.51
N PRO A 229 -12.19 2.73 8.24
CA PRO A 229 -13.61 2.67 7.85
C PRO A 229 -14.29 1.33 8.15
N PHE A 230 -13.52 0.30 8.51
CA PHE A 230 -14.00 -1.05 8.81
C PHE A 230 -13.80 -1.45 10.28
N THR A 231 -13.39 -0.52 11.15
CA THR A 231 -13.23 -0.80 12.59
C THR A 231 -14.20 0.01 13.41
N THR A 232 -14.89 -0.65 14.34
CA THR A 232 -15.71 0.02 15.36
C THR A 232 -14.87 0.69 16.44
N LEU A 233 -13.60 0.28 16.59
CA LEU A 233 -12.61 0.83 17.51
C LEU A 233 -11.43 1.35 16.71
N HIS A 234 -10.99 2.55 17.03
CA HIS A 234 -9.89 3.23 16.34
C HIS A 234 -8.57 2.96 17.09
N PRO A 235 -7.57 2.33 16.45
CA PRO A 235 -6.26 2.14 17.08
C PRO A 235 -5.56 3.49 17.24
N ASN A 236 -4.81 3.63 18.35
CA ASN A 236 -3.94 4.77 18.55
C ASN A 236 -2.54 4.40 18.07
N ILE A 237 -1.98 5.22 17.18
CA ILE A 237 -0.63 5.04 16.65
C ILE A 237 0.28 6.14 17.19
N GLY A 238 1.40 5.74 17.77
CA GLY A 238 2.47 6.62 18.23
C GLY A 238 3.78 6.33 17.50
N ILE A 239 4.64 7.34 17.40
CA ILE A 239 5.97 7.23 16.83
C ILE A 239 6.98 7.44 17.96
N VAL A 240 7.83 6.46 18.17
CA VAL A 240 8.96 6.51 19.11
C VAL A 240 10.21 6.90 18.34
N GLU A 241 10.85 8.01 18.73
CA GLU A 241 12.11 8.46 18.14
C GLU A 241 13.27 8.11 19.07
N PHE A 242 14.37 7.64 18.48
CA PHE A 242 15.60 7.30 19.18
C PHE A 242 16.71 8.32 18.93
N ALA A 243 17.73 8.33 19.78
CA ALA A 243 18.86 9.25 19.67
C ALA A 243 19.66 9.12 18.36
N ASN A 244 19.61 7.97 17.72
CA ASN A 244 20.21 7.70 16.40
C ASN A 244 19.31 8.10 15.22
N TYR A 245 18.24 8.87 15.46
CA TYR A 245 17.22 9.27 14.48
C TYR A 245 16.41 8.12 13.87
N SER A 246 16.55 6.89 14.37
CA SER A 246 15.64 5.82 13.98
C SER A 246 14.27 6.04 14.63
N ARG A 247 13.23 5.57 13.96
CA ARG A 247 11.85 5.68 14.41
C ARG A 247 11.22 4.31 14.43
N LEU A 248 10.41 4.04 15.44
CA LEU A 248 9.55 2.88 15.52
C LEU A 248 8.11 3.31 15.63
N THR A 249 7.26 2.64 14.88
CA THR A 249 5.81 2.84 14.95
C THR A 249 5.21 1.86 15.94
N VAL A 250 4.50 2.38 16.94
CA VAL A 250 3.84 1.59 18.00
C VAL A 250 2.35 1.80 17.90
N CYS A 251 1.59 0.71 17.91
CA CYS A 251 0.12 0.71 17.85
C CYS A 251 -0.47 0.18 19.16
N ASP A 252 -1.36 0.94 19.78
CA ASP A 252 -2.24 0.43 20.83
C ASP A 252 -3.38 -0.35 20.20
N ILE A 253 -3.45 -1.63 20.51
CA ILE A 253 -4.46 -2.55 19.99
C ILE A 253 -5.58 -2.64 21.05
N PRO A 254 -6.67 -1.86 20.93
CA PRO A 254 -7.78 -1.94 21.83
C PRO A 254 -8.56 -3.24 21.59
N GLY A 255 -9.04 -3.88 22.66
CA GLY A 255 -10.08 -4.90 22.55
C GLY A 255 -9.66 -6.36 22.36
N ILE A 256 -8.43 -6.75 22.74
CA ILE A 256 -8.20 -8.16 23.09
C ILE A 256 -8.77 -8.33 24.49
N ILE A 257 -10.02 -8.83 24.58
CA ILE A 257 -10.77 -9.02 25.81
C ILE A 257 -11.62 -10.29 25.65
N GLU A 258 -11.95 -10.89 26.76
CA GLU A 258 -12.83 -12.07 26.90
C GLU A 258 -13.93 -12.12 25.83
N GLY A 259 -13.91 -13.15 24.97
CA GLY A 259 -14.91 -13.35 23.91
C GLY A 259 -14.58 -12.73 22.55
N ALA A 260 -13.38 -12.23 22.32
CA ALA A 260 -12.99 -11.71 20.99
C ALA A 260 -13.07 -12.78 19.88
N HIS A 261 -12.91 -14.06 20.23
CA HIS A 261 -13.04 -15.20 19.33
C HIS A 261 -14.50 -15.56 19.00
N ASP A 262 -15.47 -15.16 19.83
CA ASP A 262 -16.91 -15.47 19.63
C ASP A 262 -17.64 -14.50 18.68
N ASN A 263 -16.93 -13.64 17.94
CA ASN A 263 -17.50 -12.62 17.03
C ASN A 263 -18.42 -11.58 17.69
N VAL A 264 -18.42 -11.48 19.00
CA VAL A 264 -19.25 -10.52 19.72
C VAL A 264 -18.46 -9.22 19.91
N GLY A 265 -18.46 -8.36 18.88
CA GLY A 265 -18.07 -6.94 19.00
C GLY A 265 -16.83 -6.46 18.29
N LEU A 266 -15.90 -7.32 17.86
CA LEU A 266 -14.70 -6.90 17.09
C LEU A 266 -14.59 -7.72 15.80
N GLY A 267 -14.79 -7.05 14.67
CA GLY A 267 -14.73 -7.71 13.37
C GLY A 267 -13.34 -8.29 13.07
N HIS A 268 -13.29 -9.43 12.38
CA HIS A 268 -12.07 -10.09 11.84
C HIS A 268 -11.11 -9.12 11.12
N ALA A 269 -11.61 -7.98 10.68
CA ALA A 269 -10.81 -6.96 10.03
C ALA A 269 -9.82 -6.27 10.97
N PHE A 270 -10.21 -6.04 12.24
CA PHE A 270 -9.34 -5.38 13.23
C PHE A 270 -8.22 -6.31 13.71
N LEU A 271 -8.53 -7.57 13.93
CA LEU A 271 -7.55 -8.57 14.38
C LEU A 271 -6.47 -8.85 13.31
N ARG A 272 -6.78 -8.65 12.02
CA ARG A 272 -5.78 -8.65 10.95
C ARG A 272 -4.66 -7.61 11.14
N HIS A 273 -4.90 -6.56 11.94
CA HIS A 273 -3.88 -5.56 12.22
C HIS A 273 -2.82 -6.05 13.22
N ILE A 274 -3.19 -6.97 14.13
CA ILE A 274 -2.23 -7.62 15.03
C ILE A 274 -1.26 -8.48 14.22
N LEU A 275 -1.75 -9.17 13.20
CA LEU A 275 -0.94 -9.97 12.28
C LEU A 275 0.07 -9.12 11.49
N ARG A 276 -0.10 -7.81 11.48
CA ARG A 276 0.75 -6.86 10.77
C ARG A 276 1.85 -6.24 11.64
N CYS A 277 1.89 -6.54 12.95
CA CYS A 277 2.95 -6.10 13.83
C CYS A 277 4.10 -7.12 13.84
N GLN A 278 5.35 -6.64 13.81
CA GLN A 278 6.53 -7.52 13.86
C GLN A 278 6.77 -8.08 15.26
N VAL A 279 6.57 -7.23 16.29
CA VAL A 279 6.83 -7.53 17.69
C VAL A 279 5.59 -7.22 18.51
N LEU A 280 5.28 -8.09 19.49
CA LEU A 280 4.18 -7.87 20.43
C LEU A 280 4.74 -7.47 21.79
N VAL A 281 4.22 -6.39 22.37
CA VAL A 281 4.48 -6.00 23.76
C VAL A 281 3.24 -6.29 24.59
N LEU A 282 3.36 -7.30 25.46
CA LEU A 282 2.28 -7.70 26.37
C LEU A 282 2.34 -6.84 27.63
N MET A 283 1.33 -6.00 27.82
CA MET A 283 1.22 -5.15 29.01
C MET A 283 0.46 -5.86 30.11
N ILE A 284 1.11 -6.04 31.24
CA ILE A 284 0.55 -6.69 32.44
C ILE A 284 0.51 -5.69 33.58
N ASP A 285 -0.65 -5.60 34.22
CA ASP A 285 -0.84 -4.81 35.44
C ASP A 285 -0.32 -5.58 36.66
N MET A 286 0.83 -5.15 37.21
CA MET A 286 1.44 -5.79 38.37
C MET A 286 0.75 -5.43 39.69
N ALA A 287 0.02 -4.33 39.75
CA ALA A 287 -0.76 -3.97 40.92
C ALA A 287 -1.99 -4.88 41.10
N GLY A 288 -2.54 -5.36 39.98
CA GLY A 288 -3.76 -6.17 39.96
C GLY A 288 -4.98 -5.36 40.38
N THR A 289 -5.12 -4.15 39.85
CA THR A 289 -6.18 -3.18 40.20
C THR A 289 -7.59 -3.72 39.97
N ASP A 290 -7.77 -4.64 39.02
CA ASP A 290 -9.07 -5.25 38.71
C ASP A 290 -9.30 -6.60 39.45
N ASN A 291 -8.63 -6.85 40.60
CA ASN A 291 -8.63 -8.10 41.35
C ASN A 291 -8.19 -9.33 40.54
N ARG A 292 -7.31 -9.11 39.57
CA ARG A 292 -6.70 -10.17 38.75
C ARG A 292 -5.25 -10.40 39.18
N GLU A 293 -4.78 -11.62 38.97
CA GLU A 293 -3.40 -11.94 39.24
C GLU A 293 -2.58 -11.82 37.95
N PRO A 294 -1.41 -11.17 37.99
CA PRO A 294 -0.61 -10.89 36.76
C PRO A 294 -0.24 -12.12 35.94
N TRP A 295 0.02 -13.27 36.60
CA TRP A 295 0.36 -14.52 35.89
C TRP A 295 -0.84 -15.15 35.21
N ASP A 296 -2.06 -14.97 35.74
CA ASP A 296 -3.29 -15.45 35.11
C ASP A 296 -3.65 -14.58 33.89
N ASP A 297 -3.51 -13.26 34.03
CA ASP A 297 -3.66 -12.33 32.89
C ASP A 297 -2.70 -12.67 31.75
N TYR A 298 -1.43 -12.97 32.06
CA TYR A 298 -0.46 -13.37 31.05
C TYR A 298 -0.85 -14.67 30.33
N ARG A 299 -1.25 -15.70 31.08
CA ARG A 299 -1.67 -16.99 30.51
C ARG A 299 -2.92 -16.83 29.65
N GLN A 300 -3.88 -16.06 30.10
CA GLN A 300 -5.12 -15.82 29.39
C GLN A 300 -4.87 -15.02 28.09
N LEU A 301 -4.02 -13.98 28.11
CA LEU A 301 -3.62 -13.26 26.90
C LEU A 301 -2.96 -14.17 25.86
N LEU A 302 -2.09 -15.09 26.30
CA LEU A 302 -1.48 -16.05 25.39
C LEU A 302 -2.53 -16.99 24.78
N THR A 303 -3.48 -17.47 25.58
CA THR A 303 -4.56 -18.35 25.11
C THR A 303 -5.45 -17.62 24.10
N GLU A 304 -5.77 -16.35 24.33
CA GLU A 304 -6.57 -15.55 23.38
C GLU A 304 -5.82 -15.30 22.05
N LEU A 305 -4.51 -15.01 22.14
CA LEU A 305 -3.68 -14.88 20.95
C LEU A 305 -3.61 -16.19 20.14
N GLU A 306 -3.49 -17.33 20.82
CA GLU A 306 -3.47 -18.66 20.20
C GLU A 306 -4.80 -19.02 19.54
N LEU A 307 -5.91 -18.76 20.21
CA LEU A 307 -7.26 -19.00 19.68
C LEU A 307 -7.55 -18.14 18.45
N TYR A 308 -6.94 -16.96 18.40
CA TYR A 308 -7.09 -16.07 17.27
C TYR A 308 -6.24 -16.51 16.08
N ASP A 309 -4.93 -16.65 16.27
CA ASP A 309 -3.99 -17.14 15.28
C ASP A 309 -2.74 -17.74 15.95
N PRO A 310 -2.52 -19.04 15.81
CA PRO A 310 -1.33 -19.71 16.36
C PRO A 310 0.01 -19.11 15.90
N GLU A 311 0.06 -18.41 14.75
CA GLU A 311 1.28 -17.77 14.28
C GLU A 311 1.70 -16.59 15.16
N LEU A 312 0.77 -15.94 15.86
CA LEU A 312 1.09 -14.86 16.79
C LEU A 312 1.96 -15.32 17.96
N LEU A 313 1.82 -16.59 18.37
CA LEU A 313 2.68 -17.16 19.39
C LEU A 313 4.12 -17.38 18.95
N ARG A 314 4.40 -17.42 17.65
CA ARG A 314 5.77 -17.56 17.11
C ARG A 314 6.50 -16.23 17.04
N ARG A 315 5.78 -15.11 17.10
CA ARG A 315 6.38 -13.79 17.02
C ARG A 315 7.18 -13.45 18.28
N PRO A 316 8.23 -12.65 18.17
CA PRO A 316 8.95 -12.11 19.31
C PRO A 316 8.01 -11.36 20.24
N ARG A 317 8.18 -11.59 21.53
CA ARG A 317 7.34 -11.00 22.57
C ARG A 317 8.19 -10.39 23.66
N LEU A 318 7.74 -9.24 24.15
CA LEU A 318 8.29 -8.56 25.31
C LEU A 318 7.16 -8.36 26.31
N VAL A 319 7.40 -8.60 27.58
CA VAL A 319 6.44 -8.30 28.65
C VAL A 319 6.80 -6.99 29.31
N ALA A 320 5.87 -6.04 29.29
CA ALA A 320 5.96 -4.80 30.05
C ALA A 320 5.15 -4.92 31.33
N ALA A 321 5.84 -5.10 32.45
CA ALA A 321 5.28 -5.15 33.78
C ALA A 321 5.00 -3.73 34.27
N ASN A 322 3.76 -3.28 34.15
CA ASN A 322 3.35 -1.91 34.44
C ASN A 322 2.82 -1.73 35.87
N LYS A 323 2.74 -0.48 36.31
CA LYS A 323 2.29 -0.03 37.62
C LYS A 323 3.21 -0.49 38.78
N MET A 324 4.51 -0.49 38.50
CA MET A 324 5.50 -0.88 39.54
C MET A 324 5.59 0.12 40.68
N ASP A 325 4.95 1.27 40.56
CA ASP A 325 4.81 2.34 41.57
C ASP A 325 3.75 2.02 42.66
N GLU A 326 2.84 1.10 42.37
CA GLU A 326 1.76 0.72 43.27
C GLU A 326 2.14 -0.49 44.14
N GLU A 327 1.78 -0.49 45.43
CA GLU A 327 1.82 -1.71 46.28
C GLU A 327 0.58 -2.58 45.97
N PRO A 328 0.71 -3.90 45.75
CA PRO A 328 1.84 -4.83 46.01
C PRO A 328 2.64 -5.25 44.73
N ALA A 329 2.79 -4.39 43.72
CA ALA A 329 3.41 -4.77 42.45
C ALA A 329 4.83 -5.37 42.56
N PRO A 330 5.77 -4.89 43.42
CA PRO A 330 7.11 -5.48 43.49
C PRO A 330 7.11 -6.92 44.03
N GLU A 331 6.16 -7.27 44.91
CA GLU A 331 6.03 -8.63 45.41
C GLU A 331 5.40 -9.56 44.35
N LYS A 332 4.41 -9.06 43.63
CA LYS A 332 3.76 -9.79 42.53
C LYS A 332 4.72 -10.01 41.34
N SER A 333 5.61 -9.05 41.03
CA SER A 333 6.62 -9.24 40.01
C SER A 333 7.56 -10.40 40.30
N LYS A 334 8.03 -10.55 41.55
CA LYS A 334 8.86 -11.68 41.97
C LYS A 334 8.13 -13.02 41.85
N LYS A 335 6.83 -13.05 42.14
CA LYS A 335 6.00 -14.26 41.96
C LYS A 335 5.78 -14.53 40.47
N PHE A 336 5.52 -13.50 39.67
CA PHE A 336 5.34 -13.60 38.23
C PHE A 336 6.52 -14.29 37.53
N HIS A 337 7.76 -13.87 37.83
CA HIS A 337 8.96 -14.54 37.32
C HIS A 337 9.07 -16.02 37.69
N LYS A 338 8.57 -16.42 38.86
CA LYS A 338 8.58 -17.83 39.27
C LYS A 338 7.50 -18.67 38.59
N GLU A 339 6.32 -18.08 38.35
CA GLU A 339 5.16 -18.76 37.79
C GLU A 339 5.21 -18.87 36.25
N VAL A 340 5.77 -17.86 35.60
CA VAL A 340 5.78 -17.73 34.12
C VAL A 340 7.07 -18.30 33.52
N GLY A 341 8.15 -18.39 34.30
CA GLY A 341 9.44 -18.88 33.81
C GLY A 341 10.28 -17.82 33.07
N PRO A 342 11.25 -18.24 32.24
CA PRO A 342 12.18 -17.32 31.58
C PRO A 342 11.49 -16.57 30.41
N VAL A 343 11.01 -15.37 30.68
CA VAL A 343 10.42 -14.45 29.71
C VAL A 343 11.13 -13.11 29.83
N ASP A 344 11.33 -12.43 28.72
CA ASP A 344 11.85 -11.06 28.70
C ASP A 344 10.82 -10.12 29.31
N VAL A 345 11.08 -9.67 30.53
CA VAL A 345 10.21 -8.74 31.27
C VAL A 345 10.96 -7.43 31.48
N VAL A 346 10.26 -6.32 31.27
CA VAL A 346 10.72 -4.97 31.64
C VAL A 346 9.75 -4.39 32.64
N GLU A 347 10.25 -4.02 33.80
CA GLU A 347 9.48 -3.37 34.83
C GLU A 347 9.36 -1.88 34.54
N ILE A 348 8.13 -1.37 34.46
CA ILE A 348 7.86 0.02 34.12
C ILE A 348 6.79 0.63 35.02
N SER A 349 6.81 1.96 35.10
CA SER A 349 5.67 2.77 35.51
C SER A 349 5.40 3.81 34.43
N ALA A 350 4.38 3.54 33.60
CA ALA A 350 4.02 4.41 32.49
C ALA A 350 3.48 5.79 32.98
N ALA A 351 2.98 5.87 34.21
CA ALA A 351 2.46 7.11 34.78
C ALA A 351 3.58 8.04 35.28
N PHE A 352 4.73 7.49 35.66
CA PHE A 352 5.86 8.21 36.25
C PHE A 352 7.12 8.19 35.39
N ASP A 353 7.03 7.73 34.15
CA ASP A 353 8.12 7.64 33.17
C ASP A 353 9.32 6.78 33.64
N VAL A 354 9.10 5.82 34.55
CA VAL A 354 10.14 4.95 35.09
C VAL A 354 10.29 3.70 34.19
N GLY A 355 11.53 3.33 33.85
CA GLY A 355 11.83 2.12 33.06
C GLY A 355 11.51 2.24 31.56
N LEU A 356 11.05 3.40 31.08
CA LEU A 356 10.64 3.58 29.67
C LEU A 356 11.81 3.54 28.69
N GLU A 357 12.98 4.05 29.08
CA GLU A 357 14.18 4.00 28.22
C GLU A 357 14.68 2.57 28.02
N ASP A 358 14.64 1.74 29.06
CA ASP A 358 14.99 0.32 28.96
C ASP A 358 14.00 -0.43 28.06
N LEU A 359 12.71 -0.11 28.18
CA LEU A 359 11.67 -0.65 27.31
C LEU A 359 11.91 -0.27 25.85
N LYS A 360 12.14 1.01 25.54
CA LYS A 360 12.45 1.48 24.19
C LYS A 360 13.67 0.77 23.60
N ASN A 361 14.76 0.70 24.36
CA ASN A 361 15.99 0.05 23.93
C ASN A 361 15.77 -1.45 23.61
N LYS A 362 15.03 -2.17 24.43
CA LYS A 362 14.69 -3.57 24.17
C LYS A 362 13.78 -3.73 22.97
N MET A 363 12.78 -2.87 22.80
CA MET A 363 11.94 -2.84 21.62
C MET A 363 12.77 -2.68 20.33
N GLN A 364 13.69 -1.71 20.31
CA GLN A 364 14.58 -1.48 19.17
C GLN A 364 15.48 -2.69 18.88
N GLN A 365 16.05 -3.31 19.92
CA GLN A 365 16.89 -4.49 19.75
C GLN A 365 16.13 -5.67 19.15
N ILE A 366 14.90 -5.91 19.61
CA ILE A 366 14.09 -7.04 19.14
C ILE A 366 13.67 -6.79 17.67
N VAL A 367 13.27 -5.57 17.32
CA VAL A 367 12.91 -5.22 15.93
C VAL A 367 14.13 -5.34 15.02
N ALA A 368 15.29 -4.83 15.44
CA ALA A 368 16.54 -4.93 14.66
C ALA A 368 17.05 -6.36 14.49
N ALA A 369 16.71 -7.28 15.40
CA ALA A 369 17.09 -8.69 15.31
C ALA A 369 16.17 -9.50 14.38
N GLN A 370 15.04 -8.94 13.93
CA GLN A 370 14.17 -9.60 12.96
C GLN A 370 14.79 -9.48 11.56
N PRO A 371 14.89 -10.59 10.80
CA PRO A 371 15.23 -10.47 9.39
C PRO A 371 14.11 -9.67 8.71
N THR A 372 14.48 -8.66 7.96
CA THR A 372 13.61 -8.04 6.96
C THR A 372 13.34 -9.09 5.89
N GLU A 373 12.21 -9.84 6.04
CA GLU A 373 11.72 -10.75 5.00
C GLU A 373 11.14 -9.99 3.82
#